data_2d75bd058f4e459a5a136194ccd3bedf
#
_entry.id   2d75bd058f4e459a5a136194ccd3bedf
#
_cell.length_a   1.000
_cell.length_b   1.000
_cell.length_c   1.000
_cell.angle_alpha   90.00
_cell.angle_beta   90.00
_cell.angle_gamma   90.00
#
_symmetry.space_group_name_H-M   'P 1'
#
loop_
_entity.id
_entity.type
_entity.pdbx_description
1 polymer ?
#
loop_
_entity_poly.entity_id
_entity_poly.type
_entity_poly.pdbx_seq_one_letter_code
_entity_poly.pdbx_strand_id
1 'polypeptide(L)'
;MVRNPIDIWFDFIDPASVLLLLEIEGAIADGAEWARGSEIRWHPFELRPPPTPLVGIDDAEIAPLWVSARPLASAAGIDVAPPNLVPWTRKAHELVAHADAHDPSAANRVRLAVARAYALEGRDIGRVDVLVQIAIDHGLDRTETKAVLDVDRYDADVAAAGRRAREAGVTITPTLVAGTLRIEGFHNRTALGTLLGT
;
A
#
# COMPACT_ATOMS: atom_id res chain seq x y z
N MET A 1 26.27 -7.96 8.57
CA MET A 1 25.59 -6.98 9.45
C MET A 1 24.11 -7.22 9.35
N VAL A 2 23.39 -7.28 10.45
CA VAL A 2 21.92 -7.31 10.45
C VAL A 2 21.47 -5.90 10.08
N ARG A 3 20.78 -5.75 8.93
CA ARG A 3 20.23 -4.45 8.52
C ARG A 3 19.02 -4.14 9.39
N ASN A 4 18.80 -2.85 9.70
CA ASN A 4 17.57 -2.42 10.37
C ASN A 4 16.36 -2.76 9.49
N PRO A 5 15.23 -3.17 10.06
CA PRO A 5 14.00 -3.31 9.30
C PRO A 5 13.61 -1.96 8.69
N ILE A 6 12.93 -2.04 7.55
CA ILE A 6 12.40 -0.89 6.83
C ILE A 6 10.89 -0.88 7.06
N ASP A 7 10.41 0.02 7.90
CA ASP A 7 8.99 0.20 8.18
C ASP A 7 8.41 1.22 7.20
N ILE A 8 7.28 0.88 6.54
CA ILE A 8 6.66 1.70 5.50
C ILE A 8 5.17 1.86 5.79
N TRP A 9 4.74 3.08 6.06
CA TRP A 9 3.33 3.44 6.18
C TRP A 9 2.79 3.90 4.82
N PHE A 10 1.68 3.32 4.40
CA PHE A 10 1.13 3.52 3.06
C PHE A 10 -0.39 3.45 3.03
N ASP A 11 -0.98 4.03 1.97
CA ASP A 11 -2.38 3.83 1.63
C ASP A 11 -2.53 3.47 0.15
N PHE A 12 -3.52 2.64 -0.17
CA PHE A 12 -3.80 2.23 -1.55
C PHE A 12 -4.37 3.35 -2.42
N ILE A 13 -5.05 4.34 -1.82
CA ILE A 13 -5.56 5.51 -2.55
C ILE A 13 -4.51 6.59 -2.79
N ASP A 14 -3.34 6.47 -2.16
CA ASP A 14 -2.22 7.37 -2.37
C ASP A 14 -1.35 6.90 -3.53
N PRO A 15 -1.33 7.62 -4.67
CA PRO A 15 -0.55 7.22 -5.83
C PRO A 15 0.97 7.17 -5.56
N ALA A 16 1.49 8.01 -4.66
CA ALA A 16 2.89 7.97 -4.26
C ALA A 16 3.25 6.66 -3.53
N SER A 17 2.34 6.17 -2.68
CA SER A 17 2.45 4.86 -2.02
C SER A 17 2.43 3.72 -3.02
N VAL A 18 1.55 3.78 -4.02
CA VAL A 18 1.48 2.74 -5.06
C VAL A 18 2.77 2.72 -5.88
N LEU A 19 3.27 3.87 -6.31
CA LEU A 19 4.52 3.96 -7.06
C LEU A 19 5.71 3.44 -6.23
N LEU A 20 5.80 3.80 -4.94
CA LEU A 20 6.84 3.28 -4.05
C LEU A 20 6.78 1.75 -3.93
N LEU A 21 5.58 1.19 -3.80
CA LEU A 21 5.38 -0.26 -3.71
C LEU A 21 5.89 -0.97 -4.97
N LEU A 22 5.57 -0.43 -6.15
CA LEU A 22 6.04 -0.96 -7.44
C LEU A 22 7.57 -0.85 -7.59
N GLU A 23 8.18 0.26 -7.14
CA GLU A 23 9.63 0.46 -7.15
C GLU A 23 10.35 -0.53 -6.24
N ILE A 24 9.83 -0.76 -5.03
CA ILE A 24 10.40 -1.73 -4.08
C ILE A 24 10.29 -3.15 -4.61
N GLU A 25 9.15 -3.52 -5.20
CA GLU A 25 9.00 -4.83 -5.83
C GLU A 25 10.00 -5.03 -6.96
N GLY A 26 10.14 -4.04 -7.85
CA GLY A 26 11.13 -4.08 -8.91
C GLY A 26 12.55 -4.21 -8.38
N ALA A 27 12.89 -3.47 -7.32
CA ALA A 27 14.20 -3.57 -6.68
C ALA A 27 14.47 -4.97 -6.09
N ILE A 28 13.47 -5.60 -5.49
CA ILE A 28 13.56 -6.98 -4.97
C ILE A 28 13.77 -7.96 -6.13
N ALA A 29 12.99 -7.83 -7.20
CA ALA A 29 13.08 -8.70 -8.37
C ALA A 29 14.44 -8.59 -9.07
N ASP A 30 14.96 -7.38 -9.19
CA ASP A 30 16.28 -7.09 -9.78
C ASP A 30 17.44 -7.45 -8.82
N GLY A 31 17.13 -7.84 -7.58
CA GLY A 31 18.12 -8.23 -6.58
C GLY A 31 18.97 -7.07 -6.07
N ALA A 32 18.38 -5.87 -5.97
CA ALA A 32 19.04 -4.68 -5.44
C ALA A 32 19.62 -4.94 -4.05
N GLU A 33 20.86 -4.50 -3.82
CA GLU A 33 21.59 -4.84 -2.60
C GLU A 33 20.92 -4.30 -1.33
N TRP A 34 20.35 -3.08 -1.40
CA TRP A 34 19.66 -2.48 -0.27
C TRP A 34 18.34 -3.21 0.10
N ALA A 35 17.67 -3.83 -0.88
CA ALA A 35 16.46 -4.61 -0.66
C ALA A 35 16.76 -6.05 -0.22
N ARG A 36 17.93 -6.58 -0.63
CA ARG A 36 18.36 -7.93 -0.34
C ARG A 36 18.75 -8.08 1.14
N GLY A 37 18.02 -8.91 1.87
CA GLY A 37 18.27 -9.17 3.29
C GLY A 37 17.75 -8.09 4.24
N SER A 38 17.04 -7.08 3.73
CA SER A 38 16.27 -6.16 4.56
C SER A 38 14.88 -6.72 4.83
N GLU A 39 14.43 -6.66 6.07
CA GLU A 39 13.04 -6.95 6.43
C GLU A 39 12.20 -5.71 6.12
N ILE A 40 11.30 -5.81 5.14
CA ILE A 40 10.38 -4.72 4.77
C ILE A 40 9.03 -4.98 5.43
N ARG A 41 8.60 -4.05 6.28
CA ARG A 41 7.35 -4.11 7.04
C ARG A 41 6.40 -3.04 6.52
N TRP A 42 5.27 -3.47 6.00
CA TRP A 42 4.23 -2.59 5.50
C TRP A 42 3.16 -2.35 6.56
N HIS A 43 2.87 -1.09 6.85
CA HIS A 43 1.91 -0.67 7.86
C HIS A 43 0.74 0.07 7.21
N PRO A 44 -0.51 -0.31 7.50
CA PRO A 44 -1.67 0.40 7.01
C PRO A 44 -1.74 1.81 7.61
N PHE A 45 -2.00 2.79 6.75
CA PHE A 45 -2.25 4.17 7.15
C PHE A 45 -3.34 4.76 6.27
N GLU A 46 -4.58 4.69 6.71
CA GLU A 46 -5.71 5.22 5.94
C GLU A 46 -5.66 6.76 5.92
N LEU A 47 -5.54 7.34 4.73
CA LEU A 47 -5.64 8.79 4.53
C LEU A 47 -7.07 9.27 4.81
N ARG A 48 -8.05 8.47 4.41
CA ARG A 48 -9.49 8.76 4.56
C ARG A 48 -10.20 7.58 5.26
N PRO A 49 -10.00 7.41 6.60
CA PRO A 49 -10.65 6.31 7.32
C PRO A 49 -12.17 6.52 7.41
N PRO A 50 -12.97 5.45 7.49
CA PRO A 50 -14.40 5.57 7.81
C PRO A 50 -14.58 6.31 9.15
N PRO A 51 -15.64 7.12 9.32
CA PRO A 51 -16.76 7.42 8.40
C PRO A 51 -16.55 8.67 7.52
N THR A 52 -15.30 9.05 7.19
CA THR A 52 -15.03 10.18 6.30
C THR A 52 -15.87 10.03 5.02
N PRO A 53 -16.54 11.08 4.53
CA PRO A 53 -17.36 10.97 3.31
C PRO A 53 -16.57 10.44 2.12
N LEU A 54 -17.20 9.59 1.31
CA LEU A 54 -16.62 9.17 0.03
C LEU A 54 -16.59 10.36 -0.93
N VAL A 55 -15.54 10.43 -1.74
CA VAL A 55 -15.31 11.54 -2.67
C VAL A 55 -14.95 11.02 -4.06
N GLY A 56 -15.03 11.90 -5.07
CA GLY A 56 -14.51 11.62 -6.41
C GLY A 56 -12.99 11.78 -6.50
N ILE A 57 -12.42 11.32 -7.57
CA ILE A 57 -10.99 11.47 -7.89
C ILE A 57 -10.60 12.94 -8.13
N ASP A 58 -11.58 13.79 -8.44
CA ASP A 58 -11.47 15.24 -8.66
C ASP A 58 -11.62 16.07 -7.38
N ASP A 59 -11.81 15.41 -6.22
CA ASP A 59 -11.86 16.08 -4.92
C ASP A 59 -10.61 16.93 -4.66
N ALA A 60 -10.79 18.06 -3.97
CA ALA A 60 -9.73 19.04 -3.75
C ALA A 60 -8.51 18.51 -2.96
N GLU A 61 -8.70 17.48 -2.12
CA GLU A 61 -7.63 16.83 -1.37
C GLU A 61 -6.95 15.70 -2.17
N ILE A 62 -7.70 15.07 -3.07
CA ILE A 62 -7.25 13.88 -3.81
C ILE A 62 -6.60 14.23 -5.16
N ALA A 63 -7.22 15.12 -5.93
CA ALA A 63 -6.73 15.46 -7.26
C ALA A 63 -5.26 15.93 -7.30
N PRO A 64 -4.77 16.73 -6.34
CA PRO A 64 -3.36 17.13 -6.29
C PRO A 64 -2.39 15.95 -6.15
N LEU A 65 -2.77 14.88 -5.45
CA LEU A 65 -1.94 13.68 -5.28
C LEU A 65 -1.70 13.01 -6.64
N TRP A 66 -2.76 12.86 -7.44
CA TRP A 66 -2.66 12.27 -8.78
C TRP A 66 -1.94 13.18 -9.78
N VAL A 67 -2.16 14.51 -9.70
CA VAL A 67 -1.44 15.48 -10.54
C VAL A 67 0.07 15.37 -10.28
N SER A 68 0.49 15.27 -9.04
CA SER A 68 1.90 15.16 -8.65
C SER A 68 2.51 13.79 -9.03
N ALA A 69 1.74 12.71 -8.96
CA ALA A 69 2.22 11.36 -9.22
C ALA A 69 2.28 11.00 -10.72
N ARG A 70 1.42 11.56 -11.57
CA ARG A 70 1.38 11.24 -13.02
C ARG A 70 2.73 11.38 -13.73
N PRO A 71 3.49 12.47 -13.58
CA PRO A 71 4.82 12.59 -14.20
C PRO A 71 5.79 11.53 -13.73
N LEU A 72 5.73 11.16 -12.43
CA LEU A 72 6.59 10.13 -11.83
C LEU A 72 6.24 8.74 -12.40
N ALA A 73 4.95 8.43 -12.49
CA ALA A 73 4.46 7.19 -13.10
C ALA A 73 4.88 7.09 -14.56
N SER A 74 4.69 8.17 -15.34
CA SER A 74 5.09 8.22 -16.75
C SER A 74 6.59 8.02 -16.94
N ALA A 75 7.42 8.62 -16.08
CA ALA A 75 8.87 8.43 -16.11
C ALA A 75 9.30 6.97 -15.79
N ALA A 76 8.49 6.25 -15.02
CA ALA A 76 8.67 4.83 -14.72
C ALA A 76 7.99 3.90 -15.76
N GLY A 77 7.37 4.43 -16.81
CA GLY A 77 6.64 3.65 -17.82
C GLY A 77 5.33 3.05 -17.29
N ILE A 78 4.75 3.64 -16.25
CA ILE A 78 3.51 3.19 -15.61
C ILE A 78 2.35 4.06 -16.09
N ASP A 79 1.34 3.42 -16.66
CA ASP A 79 0.07 4.08 -17.02
C ASP A 79 -0.93 3.97 -15.88
N VAL A 80 -1.28 5.10 -15.28
CA VAL A 80 -2.19 5.16 -14.13
C VAL A 80 -3.61 5.49 -14.57
N ALA A 81 -4.57 4.67 -14.14
CA ALA A 81 -5.98 4.75 -14.47
C ALA A 81 -6.87 4.51 -13.23
N PRO A 82 -6.81 5.38 -12.20
CA PRO A 82 -7.62 5.19 -11.00
C PRO A 82 -9.12 5.30 -11.30
N PRO A 83 -9.98 4.66 -10.47
CA PRO A 83 -11.42 4.81 -10.61
C PRO A 83 -11.88 6.22 -10.24
N ASN A 84 -13.09 6.60 -10.69
CA ASN A 84 -13.65 7.92 -10.37
C ASN A 84 -13.99 8.09 -8.89
N LEU A 85 -14.29 7.01 -8.19
CA LEU A 85 -14.59 7.01 -6.76
C LEU A 85 -13.32 6.68 -5.95
N VAL A 86 -13.09 7.46 -4.90
CA VAL A 86 -12.05 7.17 -3.89
C VAL A 86 -12.69 6.37 -2.76
N PRO A 87 -12.42 5.06 -2.68
CA PRO A 87 -13.04 4.20 -1.68
C PRO A 87 -12.38 4.35 -0.31
N TRP A 88 -13.04 3.86 0.73
CA TRP A 88 -12.35 3.52 1.96
C TRP A 88 -11.44 2.31 1.73
N THR A 89 -10.21 2.39 2.23
CA THR A 89 -9.21 1.33 2.05
C THR A 89 -9.19 0.31 3.17
N ARG A 90 -10.06 0.47 4.18
CA ARG A 90 -10.13 -0.41 5.34
C ARG A 90 -10.18 -1.88 4.95
N LYS A 91 -11.12 -2.26 4.08
CA LYS A 91 -11.29 -3.64 3.61
C LYS A 91 -10.09 -4.16 2.80
N ALA A 92 -9.44 -3.30 2.05
CA ALA A 92 -8.23 -3.65 1.31
C ALA A 92 -7.05 -3.95 2.27
N HIS A 93 -6.90 -3.16 3.32
CA HIS A 93 -5.91 -3.42 4.38
C HIS A 93 -6.25 -4.67 5.20
N GLU A 94 -7.53 -4.92 5.49
CA GLU A 94 -7.97 -6.17 6.13
C GLU A 94 -7.64 -7.40 5.29
N LEU A 95 -7.82 -7.34 3.96
CA LEU A 95 -7.43 -8.42 3.06
C LEU A 95 -5.93 -8.71 3.15
N VAL A 96 -5.09 -7.68 3.18
CA VAL A 96 -3.64 -7.87 3.32
C VAL A 96 -3.29 -8.48 4.68
N ALA A 97 -3.94 -8.04 5.76
CA ALA A 97 -3.76 -8.62 7.09
C ALA A 97 -4.19 -10.09 7.15
N HIS A 98 -5.29 -10.45 6.47
CA HIS A 98 -5.72 -11.84 6.32
C HIS A 98 -4.67 -12.67 5.56
N ALA A 99 -4.14 -12.16 4.44
CA ALA A 99 -3.10 -12.83 3.69
C ALA A 99 -1.82 -13.03 4.52
N ASP A 100 -1.41 -12.03 5.31
CA ASP A 100 -0.23 -12.08 6.17
C ASP A 100 -0.34 -13.13 7.28
N ALA A 101 -1.54 -13.30 7.82
CA ALA A 101 -1.82 -14.33 8.82
C ALA A 101 -1.66 -15.76 8.27
N HIS A 102 -1.79 -15.94 6.94
CA HIS A 102 -1.58 -17.22 6.27
C HIS A 102 -0.13 -17.42 5.82
N ASP A 103 0.41 -16.42 5.11
CA ASP A 103 1.76 -16.47 4.53
C ASP A 103 2.22 -15.03 4.19
N PRO A 104 3.31 -14.52 4.78
CA PRO A 104 3.85 -13.21 4.47
C PRO A 104 4.15 -13.00 2.97
N SER A 105 4.50 -14.06 2.24
CA SER A 105 4.73 -13.96 0.80
C SER A 105 3.42 -13.75 0.04
N ALA A 106 2.32 -14.35 0.50
CA ALA A 106 0.98 -14.08 -0.04
C ALA A 106 0.56 -12.64 0.24
N ALA A 107 0.83 -12.11 1.44
CA ALA A 107 0.55 -10.71 1.78
C ALA A 107 1.20 -9.73 0.79
N ASN A 108 2.45 -9.95 0.41
CA ASN A 108 3.14 -9.11 -0.57
C ASN A 108 2.48 -9.17 -1.95
N ARG A 109 2.13 -10.38 -2.43
CA ARG A 109 1.44 -10.55 -3.72
C ARG A 109 0.07 -9.88 -3.72
N VAL A 110 -0.71 -10.07 -2.66
CA VAL A 110 -2.05 -9.48 -2.50
C VAL A 110 -1.97 -7.96 -2.42
N ARG A 111 -1.05 -7.41 -1.63
CA ARG A 111 -0.83 -5.96 -1.50
C ARG A 111 -0.56 -5.33 -2.86
N LEU A 112 0.35 -5.92 -3.62
CA LEU A 112 0.68 -5.45 -4.96
C LEU A 112 -0.51 -5.53 -5.91
N ALA A 113 -1.26 -6.64 -5.87
CA ALA A 113 -2.44 -6.83 -6.71
C ALA A 113 -3.54 -5.81 -6.38
N VAL A 114 -3.79 -5.52 -5.10
CA VAL A 114 -4.73 -4.47 -4.68
C VAL A 114 -4.28 -3.09 -5.18
N ALA A 115 -3.00 -2.76 -5.04
CA ALA A 115 -2.46 -1.50 -5.50
C ALA A 115 -2.60 -1.34 -7.03
N ARG A 116 -2.31 -2.38 -7.80
CA ARG A 116 -2.49 -2.41 -9.27
C ARG A 116 -3.96 -2.31 -9.66
N ALA A 117 -4.83 -3.08 -9.00
CA ALA A 117 -6.27 -3.05 -9.25
C ALA A 117 -6.84 -1.65 -9.11
N TYR A 118 -6.46 -0.91 -8.07
CA TYR A 118 -6.90 0.47 -7.87
C TYR A 118 -6.27 1.45 -8.88
N ALA A 119 -4.94 1.52 -8.90
CA ALA A 119 -4.24 2.62 -9.58
C ALA A 119 -4.06 2.42 -11.09
N LEU A 120 -4.02 1.16 -11.58
CA LEU A 120 -3.74 0.85 -12.98
C LEU A 120 -4.96 0.26 -13.70
N GLU A 121 -5.86 -0.43 -12.99
CA GLU A 121 -7.00 -1.13 -13.59
C GLU A 121 -8.35 -0.42 -13.33
N GLY A 122 -8.36 0.66 -12.53
CA GLY A 122 -9.56 1.43 -12.23
C GLY A 122 -10.62 0.66 -11.42
N ARG A 123 -10.22 -0.36 -10.66
CA ARG A 123 -11.15 -1.19 -9.87
C ARG A 123 -11.45 -0.55 -8.52
N ASP A 124 -12.69 -0.66 -8.08
CA ASP A 124 -13.10 -0.19 -6.75
C ASP A 124 -12.69 -1.21 -5.67
N ILE A 125 -11.57 -0.94 -4.98
CA ILE A 125 -11.04 -1.77 -3.89
C ILE A 125 -11.78 -1.58 -2.55
N GLY A 126 -12.80 -0.77 -2.49
CA GLY A 126 -13.74 -0.71 -1.35
C GLY A 126 -14.76 -1.85 -1.39
N ARG A 127 -14.91 -2.54 -2.53
CA ARG A 127 -15.89 -3.60 -2.73
C ARG A 127 -15.33 -4.96 -2.33
N VAL A 128 -16.08 -5.66 -1.48
CA VAL A 128 -15.70 -7.01 -1.01
C VAL A 128 -15.59 -8.02 -2.16
N ASP A 129 -16.47 -7.96 -3.15
CA ASP A 129 -16.42 -8.88 -4.30
C ASP A 129 -15.15 -8.70 -5.16
N VAL A 130 -14.67 -7.45 -5.32
CA VAL A 130 -13.39 -7.13 -5.99
C VAL A 130 -12.22 -7.70 -5.19
N LEU A 131 -12.22 -7.49 -3.88
CA LEU A 131 -11.16 -7.96 -2.99
C LEU A 131 -11.10 -9.48 -2.90
N VAL A 132 -12.26 -10.15 -2.82
CA VAL A 132 -12.34 -11.62 -2.84
C VAL A 132 -11.82 -12.19 -4.15
N GLN A 133 -12.09 -11.54 -5.29
CA GLN A 133 -11.53 -12.00 -6.56
C GLN A 133 -9.99 -11.87 -6.58
N ILE A 134 -9.44 -10.75 -6.10
CA ILE A 134 -7.99 -10.58 -5.97
C ILE A 134 -7.39 -11.68 -5.08
N ALA A 135 -8.03 -11.98 -3.96
CA ALA A 135 -7.58 -13.03 -3.03
C ALA A 135 -7.48 -14.39 -3.72
N ILE A 136 -8.52 -14.80 -4.48
CA ILE A 136 -8.56 -16.07 -5.21
C ILE A 136 -7.44 -16.12 -6.25
N ASP A 137 -7.25 -15.07 -7.02
CA ASP A 137 -6.24 -14.98 -8.08
C ASP A 137 -4.81 -15.13 -7.50
N HIS A 138 -4.66 -14.90 -6.19
CA HIS A 138 -3.39 -15.02 -5.47
C HIS A 138 -3.33 -16.17 -4.45
N GLY A 139 -4.27 -17.13 -4.56
CA GLY A 139 -4.20 -18.42 -3.88
C GLY A 139 -4.84 -18.48 -2.49
N LEU A 140 -5.63 -17.47 -2.09
CA LEU A 140 -6.40 -17.52 -0.86
C LEU A 140 -7.76 -18.22 -1.10
N ASP A 141 -8.31 -18.84 -0.05
CA ASP A 141 -9.63 -19.47 -0.12
C ASP A 141 -10.74 -18.40 -0.21
N ARG A 142 -11.68 -18.64 -1.16
CA ARG A 142 -12.81 -17.72 -1.39
C ARG A 142 -13.71 -17.58 -0.18
N THR A 143 -14.08 -18.71 0.43
CA THR A 143 -15.09 -18.75 1.49
C THR A 143 -14.54 -18.12 2.74
N GLU A 144 -13.31 -18.45 3.09
CA GLU A 144 -12.61 -17.89 4.24
C GLU A 144 -12.37 -16.39 4.06
N THR A 145 -11.83 -15.96 2.93
CA THR A 145 -11.60 -14.52 2.65
C THR A 145 -12.90 -13.72 2.75
N LYS A 146 -13.97 -14.24 2.10
CA LYS A 146 -15.28 -13.56 2.19
C LYS A 146 -15.78 -13.48 3.62
N ALA A 147 -15.70 -14.55 4.39
CA ALA A 147 -16.14 -14.57 5.78
C ALA A 147 -15.35 -13.56 6.63
N VAL A 148 -14.02 -13.50 6.47
CA VAL A 148 -13.15 -12.56 7.19
C VAL A 148 -13.53 -11.11 6.90
N LEU A 149 -13.75 -10.78 5.62
CA LEU A 149 -14.12 -9.41 5.22
C LEU A 149 -15.55 -9.04 5.62
N ASP A 150 -16.49 -9.99 5.62
CA ASP A 150 -17.88 -9.73 6.00
C ASP A 150 -18.04 -9.47 7.50
N VAL A 151 -17.18 -10.04 8.35
CA VAL A 151 -17.25 -9.88 9.81
C VAL A 151 -16.26 -8.84 10.37
N ASP A 152 -15.62 -8.06 9.52
CA ASP A 152 -14.66 -7.03 9.92
C ASP A 152 -13.53 -7.56 10.82
N ARG A 153 -13.00 -8.74 10.50
CA ARG A 153 -12.07 -9.49 11.36
C ARG A 153 -10.85 -8.68 11.79
N TYR A 154 -10.29 -7.87 10.89
CA TYR A 154 -9.08 -7.08 11.10
C TYR A 154 -9.35 -5.57 11.17
N ASP A 155 -10.61 -5.13 11.19
CA ASP A 155 -10.99 -3.71 11.23
C ASP A 155 -10.32 -2.97 12.40
N ALA A 156 -10.43 -3.53 13.59
CA ALA A 156 -9.85 -2.93 14.80
C ALA A 156 -8.32 -2.85 14.74
N ASP A 157 -7.66 -3.84 14.14
CA ASP A 157 -6.20 -3.89 14.01
C ASP A 157 -5.71 -2.84 13.01
N VAL A 158 -6.37 -2.71 11.86
CA VAL A 158 -6.07 -1.68 10.85
C VAL A 158 -6.27 -0.29 11.45
N ALA A 159 -7.40 -0.06 12.11
CA ALA A 159 -7.69 1.22 12.76
C ALA A 159 -6.65 1.55 13.85
N ALA A 160 -6.27 0.57 14.65
CA ALA A 160 -5.25 0.74 15.70
C ALA A 160 -3.86 1.03 15.10
N ALA A 161 -3.49 0.37 14.00
CA ALA A 161 -2.22 0.65 13.31
C ALA A 161 -2.15 2.10 12.82
N GLY A 162 -3.22 2.60 12.20
CA GLY A 162 -3.29 4.01 11.76
C GLY A 162 -3.21 5.00 12.93
N ARG A 163 -3.85 4.70 14.09
CA ARG A 163 -3.73 5.57 15.29
C ARG A 163 -2.29 5.59 15.80
N ARG A 164 -1.67 4.42 16.00
CA ARG A 164 -0.27 4.32 16.43
C ARG A 164 0.70 5.05 15.51
N ALA A 165 0.46 4.97 14.20
CA ALA A 165 1.27 5.70 13.23
C ALA A 165 1.20 7.22 13.43
N ARG A 166 -0.02 7.76 13.62
CA ARG A 166 -0.22 9.20 13.89
C ARG A 166 0.42 9.64 15.21
N GLU A 167 0.30 8.82 16.25
CA GLU A 167 0.95 9.04 17.55
C GLU A 167 2.49 9.05 17.42
N ALA A 168 3.05 8.23 16.51
CA ALA A 168 4.47 8.22 16.14
C ALA A 168 4.87 9.33 15.16
N GLY A 169 3.96 10.28 14.87
CA GLY A 169 4.22 11.43 14.03
C GLY A 169 4.17 11.16 12.52
N VAL A 170 3.62 10.02 12.08
CA VAL A 170 3.35 9.79 10.65
C VAL A 170 2.13 10.62 10.25
N THR A 171 2.32 11.55 9.32
CA THR A 171 1.28 12.50 8.87
C THR A 171 0.99 12.40 7.38
N ILE A 172 1.89 11.80 6.61
CA ILE A 172 1.76 11.62 5.17
C ILE A 172 2.13 10.18 4.77
N THR A 173 1.68 9.77 3.58
CA THR A 173 2.06 8.52 2.92
C THR A 173 2.73 8.81 1.57
N PRO A 174 3.64 7.94 1.13
CA PRO A 174 4.32 6.95 1.95
C PRO A 174 5.30 7.61 2.92
N THR A 175 5.43 7.05 4.12
CA THR A 175 6.53 7.36 5.05
C THR A 175 7.33 6.10 5.30
N LEU A 176 8.64 6.16 5.16
CA LEU A 176 9.57 5.06 5.35
C LEU A 176 10.52 5.39 6.51
N VAL A 177 10.76 4.42 7.39
CA VAL A 177 11.71 4.54 8.50
C VAL A 177 12.65 3.34 8.51
N ALA A 178 13.96 3.61 8.55
CA ALA A 178 15.01 2.60 8.67
C ALA A 178 16.02 3.05 9.74
N GLY A 179 15.92 2.50 10.94
CA GLY A 179 16.71 2.97 12.08
C GLY A 179 16.38 4.42 12.45
N THR A 180 17.34 5.33 12.29
CA THR A 180 17.16 6.78 12.52
C THR A 180 16.77 7.55 11.25
N LEU A 181 16.85 6.92 10.09
CA LEU A 181 16.51 7.54 8.82
C LEU A 181 14.99 7.55 8.64
N ARG A 182 14.43 8.72 8.32
CA ARG A 182 13.03 8.90 7.94
C ARG A 182 12.97 9.54 6.55
N ILE A 183 12.19 8.96 5.67
CA ILE A 183 11.97 9.41 4.29
C ILE A 183 10.46 9.57 4.09
N GLU A 184 10.04 10.71 3.57
CA GLU A 184 8.64 11.02 3.30
C GLU A 184 8.40 11.23 1.80
N GLY A 185 7.25 10.75 1.31
CA GLY A 185 6.89 10.81 -0.09
C GLY A 185 7.58 9.76 -0.96
N PHE A 186 7.32 9.85 -2.26
CA PHE A 186 7.84 8.91 -3.25
C PHE A 186 9.33 9.12 -3.52
N HIS A 187 10.07 8.01 -3.51
CA HIS A 187 11.46 7.93 -3.96
C HIS A 187 11.61 6.72 -4.88
N ASN A 188 12.24 6.90 -6.04
CA ASN A 188 12.52 5.80 -6.96
C ASN A 188 13.63 4.88 -6.40
N ARG A 189 13.78 3.69 -7.02
CA ARG A 189 14.73 2.66 -6.56
C ARG A 189 16.19 3.15 -6.47
N THR A 190 16.61 4.06 -7.36
CA THR A 190 17.97 4.62 -7.33
C THR A 190 18.16 5.52 -6.11
N ALA A 191 17.21 6.41 -5.83
CA ALA A 191 17.24 7.25 -4.65
C ALA A 191 17.17 6.43 -3.35
N LEU A 192 16.30 5.40 -3.31
CA LEU A 192 16.25 4.46 -2.18
C LEU A 192 17.58 3.73 -1.98
N GLY A 193 18.20 3.28 -3.07
CA GLY A 193 19.53 2.66 -3.02
C GLY A 193 20.60 3.58 -2.42
N THR A 194 20.57 4.86 -2.77
CA THR A 194 21.50 5.85 -2.21
C THR A 194 21.25 6.11 -0.72
N LEU A 195 19.96 6.15 -0.31
CA LEU A 195 19.58 6.47 1.07
C LEU A 195 19.69 5.28 2.03
N LEU A 196 19.42 4.06 1.54
CA LEU A 196 19.35 2.82 2.33
C LEU A 196 20.55 1.91 2.14
N GLY A 197 21.33 2.13 1.09
CA GLY A 197 22.41 1.22 0.64
C GLY A 197 23.73 1.38 1.36
N THR A 198 23.82 2.27 2.32
CA THR A 198 25.04 2.52 3.11
C THR A 198 25.23 1.59 4.30
#